data_902fcbe68767c0792e79865d8d402b7e
#
_entry.id   902fcbe68767c0792e79865d8d402b7e
#
_cell.length_a   1.000
_cell.length_b   1.000
_cell.length_c   1.000
_cell.angle_alpha   90.00
_cell.angle_beta   90.00
_cell.angle_gamma   90.00
#
_symmetry.space_group_name_H-M   'P 1'
#
loop_
_entity.id
_entity.type
_entity.pdbx_description
1 polymer ?
#
loop_
_entity_poly.entity_id
_entity_poly.type
_entity_poly.pdbx_seq_one_letter_code
_entity_poly.pdbx_strand_id
1 'polypeptide(L)'
;MFTRRNVLMVMAGAAVVGAAAGSMGALAEVRAIAQGTPPATERLGLKGYDPVAYFTLSKPTPGVVDYEYVYDGVRYRFANARHRDLFKANPEKYAPQFGGSCAMNMSNGVRREADPTVWVISNGNLYVFAGAGGAERFRQNPDMAASNAASHWKTLKNTPIQ
;
A
#
# COMPACT_ATOMS: atom_id res chain seq x y z
N MET A 1 -45.29 42.94 28.15
CA MET A 1 -46.73 42.58 28.21
C MET A 1 -46.83 41.08 28.00
N PHE A 2 -47.19 40.33 29.10
CA PHE A 2 -47.93 39.06 29.20
C PHE A 2 -47.39 37.86 28.32
N THR A 3 -47.36 36.62 28.74
CA THR A 3 -47.52 35.85 30.01
C THR A 3 -47.19 34.41 29.68
N ARG A 4 -46.46 33.76 30.58
CA ARG A 4 -46.63 32.39 31.17
C ARG A 4 -47.38 31.32 30.34
N ARG A 5 -46.85 30.04 30.22
CA ARG A 5 -47.19 28.98 31.23
C ARG A 5 -46.50 27.64 30.93
N ASN A 6 -45.97 27.09 32.01
CA ASN A 6 -45.52 25.69 32.18
C ASN A 6 -46.57 24.67 31.77
N VAL A 7 -46.10 23.54 31.26
CA VAL A 7 -46.68 22.21 31.65
C VAL A 7 -45.57 21.19 31.68
N LEU A 8 -45.27 20.65 32.85
CA LEU A 8 -44.65 19.37 33.11
C LEU A 8 -45.56 18.25 32.60
N MET A 9 -44.98 17.23 31.96
CA MET A 9 -45.54 15.89 32.02
C MET A 9 -44.43 14.84 32.08
N VAL A 10 -44.32 14.25 33.24
CA VAL A 10 -43.58 13.04 33.58
C VAL A 10 -44.41 11.86 33.08
N MET A 11 -43.81 10.95 32.32
CA MET A 11 -44.27 9.58 32.26
C MET A 11 -43.05 8.63 32.18
N ALA A 12 -43.06 7.74 33.17
CA ALA A 12 -42.13 6.65 33.36
C ALA A 12 -42.45 5.46 32.42
N GLY A 13 -41.43 4.66 32.17
CA GLY A 13 -41.63 3.23 31.98
C GLY A 13 -41.10 2.63 30.68
N ALA A 14 -40.09 1.88 30.79
CA ALA A 14 -39.94 0.46 30.51
C ALA A 14 -38.50 0.13 30.08
N ALA A 15 -37.81 -0.54 30.96
CA ALA A 15 -36.54 -1.23 30.66
C ALA A 15 -36.82 -2.37 29.68
N VAL A 16 -36.17 -2.36 28.53
CA VAL A 16 -35.99 -3.55 27.71
C VAL A 16 -34.52 -3.94 27.79
N VAL A 17 -34.23 -4.96 28.57
CA VAL A 17 -32.97 -5.70 28.55
C VAL A 17 -33.00 -6.55 27.31
N GLY A 18 -32.35 -6.08 26.23
CA GLY A 18 -32.08 -6.82 25.01
C GLY A 18 -30.60 -7.20 24.98
N ALA A 19 -30.33 -8.49 25.01
CA ALA A 19 -28.98 -9.07 24.94
C ALA A 19 -28.22 -8.60 23.70
N ALA A 20 -27.18 -7.78 23.87
CA ALA A 20 -26.24 -7.40 22.84
C ALA A 20 -25.02 -8.33 22.86
N ALA A 21 -25.18 -9.52 22.30
CA ALA A 21 -24.06 -10.36 21.92
C ALA A 21 -23.87 -10.22 20.40
N GLY A 22 -23.03 -9.30 19.93
CA GLY A 22 -22.81 -9.17 18.49
C GLY A 22 -21.94 -8.03 18.00
N SER A 23 -21.41 -7.16 18.84
CA SER A 23 -20.74 -5.95 18.34
C SER A 23 -19.24 -5.82 18.65
N MET A 24 -18.58 -6.83 19.21
CA MET A 24 -17.15 -6.71 19.53
C MET A 24 -16.23 -6.86 18.29
N GLY A 25 -16.68 -7.58 17.24
CA GLY A 25 -15.92 -7.74 16.00
C GLY A 25 -15.83 -6.47 15.16
N ALA A 26 -16.95 -5.80 14.97
CA ALA A 26 -17.02 -4.58 14.15
C ALA A 26 -16.25 -3.40 14.78
N LEU A 27 -16.23 -3.29 16.10
CA LEU A 27 -15.48 -2.24 16.79
C LEU A 27 -13.96 -2.48 16.76
N ALA A 28 -13.52 -3.74 16.72
CA ALA A 28 -12.12 -4.09 16.58
C ALA A 28 -11.59 -3.76 15.16
N GLU A 29 -12.40 -4.03 14.14
CA GLU A 29 -12.07 -3.69 12.74
C GLU A 29 -11.99 -2.17 12.51
N VAL A 30 -12.97 -1.42 12.99
CA VAL A 30 -12.97 0.06 12.92
C VAL A 30 -11.78 0.65 13.68
N ARG A 31 -11.39 0.04 14.80
CA ARG A 31 -10.24 0.49 15.58
C ARG A 31 -8.90 0.17 14.90
N ALA A 32 -8.81 -0.95 14.19
CA ALA A 32 -7.63 -1.31 13.37
C ALA A 32 -7.42 -0.31 12.21
N ILE A 33 -8.50 0.10 11.54
CA ILE A 33 -8.47 1.14 10.48
C ILE A 33 -8.04 2.50 11.08
N ALA A 34 -8.55 2.86 12.25
CA ALA A 34 -8.20 4.11 12.93
C ALA A 34 -6.74 4.15 13.41
N GLN A 35 -6.10 2.99 13.65
CA GLN A 35 -4.71 2.85 14.06
C GLN A 35 -3.76 2.62 12.87
N GLY A 36 -4.27 2.61 11.63
CA GLY A 36 -3.46 2.39 10.44
C GLY A 36 -2.87 0.98 10.34
N THR A 37 -3.44 -0.01 11.06
CA THR A 37 -3.04 -1.41 10.91
C THR A 37 -3.60 -1.94 9.58
N PRO A 38 -2.75 -2.34 8.62
CA PRO A 38 -3.22 -2.83 7.33
C PRO A 38 -4.01 -4.13 7.49
N PRO A 39 -5.05 -4.36 6.68
CA PRO A 39 -5.74 -5.65 6.66
C PRO A 39 -4.77 -6.78 6.30
N ALA A 40 -4.92 -7.93 6.98
CA ALA A 40 -4.00 -9.09 6.87
C ALA A 40 -3.91 -9.71 5.46
N THR A 41 -4.83 -9.33 4.56
CA THR A 41 -4.94 -9.85 3.19
C THR A 41 -4.14 -9.05 2.14
N GLU A 42 -3.56 -7.91 2.51
CA GLU A 42 -2.83 -7.08 1.56
C GLU A 42 -1.43 -7.64 1.28
N ARG A 43 -1.09 -7.64 -0.01
CA ARG A 43 0.22 -8.10 -0.45
C ARG A 43 1.33 -7.20 0.10
N LEU A 44 2.37 -7.82 0.67
CA LEU A 44 3.57 -7.10 1.09
C LEU A 44 4.39 -6.69 -0.14
N GLY A 45 4.57 -5.38 -0.34
CA GLY A 45 5.35 -4.82 -1.43
C GLY A 45 6.84 -4.99 -1.21
N LEU A 46 7.59 -5.19 -2.30
CA LEU A 46 9.05 -5.30 -2.29
C LEU A 46 9.59 -6.30 -1.24
N LYS A 47 8.83 -7.34 -0.91
CA LYS A 47 9.18 -8.32 0.15
C LYS A 47 9.55 -7.66 1.49
N GLY A 48 8.99 -6.48 1.75
CA GLY A 48 9.25 -5.70 2.96
C GLY A 48 10.45 -4.77 2.91
N TYR A 49 11.09 -4.58 1.76
CA TYR A 49 12.10 -3.53 1.59
C TYR A 49 11.45 -2.15 1.47
N ASP A 50 12.16 -1.14 1.97
CA ASP A 50 11.74 0.25 2.03
C ASP A 50 11.82 0.93 0.65
N PRO A 51 10.70 1.32 0.02
CA PRO A 51 10.72 1.94 -1.30
C PRO A 51 11.39 3.31 -1.32
N VAL A 52 11.41 4.05 -0.21
CA VAL A 52 12.05 5.38 -0.12
C VAL A 52 13.57 5.27 -0.08
N ALA A 53 14.10 4.19 0.48
CA ALA A 53 15.53 3.97 0.63
C ALA A 53 16.27 3.91 -0.71
N TYR A 54 15.65 3.43 -1.77
CA TYR A 54 16.26 3.42 -3.11
C TYR A 54 16.59 4.82 -3.61
N PHE A 55 15.76 5.81 -3.28
CA PHE A 55 15.93 7.20 -3.69
C PHE A 55 16.83 7.99 -2.73
N THR A 56 16.75 7.72 -1.43
CA THR A 56 17.43 8.51 -0.41
C THR A 56 18.80 7.95 -0.01
N LEU A 57 18.96 6.64 -0.10
CA LEU A 57 20.17 5.92 0.32
C LEU A 57 20.87 5.22 -0.86
N SER A 58 20.24 5.19 -2.04
CA SER A 58 20.73 4.47 -3.24
C SER A 58 21.05 3.01 -2.98
N LYS A 59 20.29 2.37 -2.10
CA LYS A 59 20.44 0.94 -1.77
C LYS A 59 19.14 0.31 -1.27
N PRO A 60 18.92 -0.99 -1.55
CA PRO A 60 17.85 -1.74 -0.92
C PRO A 60 18.07 -1.81 0.59
N THR A 61 17.05 -1.44 1.36
CA THR A 61 17.11 -1.40 2.82
C THR A 61 15.86 -2.09 3.36
N PRO A 62 15.98 -3.07 4.28
CA PRO A 62 14.81 -3.68 4.90
C PRO A 62 13.98 -2.66 5.67
N GLY A 63 12.66 -2.72 5.51
CA GLY A 63 11.71 -2.02 6.36
C GLY A 63 11.34 -2.85 7.59
N VAL A 64 10.70 -2.21 8.56
CA VAL A 64 10.24 -2.83 9.80
C VAL A 64 8.73 -2.73 9.94
N VAL A 65 8.11 -3.65 10.67
CA VAL A 65 6.66 -3.72 10.85
C VAL A 65 6.06 -2.49 11.55
N ASP A 66 6.85 -1.79 12.36
CA ASP A 66 6.41 -0.60 13.09
C ASP A 66 6.12 0.60 12.17
N TYR A 67 6.65 0.58 10.97
CA TYR A 67 6.49 1.64 9.99
C TYR A 67 5.92 1.07 8.68
N GLU A 68 4.61 0.97 8.62
CA GLU A 68 3.89 0.47 7.43
C GLU A 68 2.95 1.54 6.87
N TYR A 69 2.67 1.43 5.58
CA TYR A 69 1.63 2.20 4.89
C TYR A 69 1.08 1.41 3.71
N VAL A 70 -0.23 1.50 3.51
CA VAL A 70 -0.91 0.87 2.38
C VAL A 70 -1.15 1.88 1.28
N TYR A 71 -0.76 1.52 0.06
CA TYR A 71 -1.01 2.31 -1.13
C TYR A 71 -1.33 1.41 -2.31
N ASP A 72 -2.41 1.70 -3.03
CA ASP A 72 -2.91 0.94 -4.18
C ASP A 72 -3.01 -0.59 -3.91
N GLY A 73 -3.56 -0.97 -2.73
CA GLY A 73 -3.74 -2.35 -2.31
C GLY A 73 -2.43 -3.10 -2.01
N VAL A 74 -1.32 -2.39 -1.85
CA VAL A 74 -0.02 -2.95 -1.49
C VAL A 74 0.45 -2.35 -0.18
N ARG A 75 0.85 -3.20 0.75
CA ARG A 75 1.43 -2.81 2.03
C ARG A 75 2.94 -2.66 1.90
N TYR A 76 3.44 -1.47 2.19
CA TYR A 76 4.86 -1.16 2.19
C TYR A 76 5.40 -1.03 3.61
N ARG A 77 6.64 -1.46 3.82
CA ARG A 77 7.41 -1.29 5.04
C ARG A 77 8.52 -0.27 4.85
N PHE A 78 8.82 0.47 5.90
CA PHE A 78 9.83 1.52 5.89
C PHE A 78 10.86 1.27 7.00
N ALA A 79 12.08 1.71 6.77
CA ALA A 79 13.17 1.56 7.75
C ALA A 79 12.97 2.48 8.98
N ASN A 80 12.19 3.56 8.82
CA ASN A 80 11.94 4.53 9.88
C ASN A 80 10.68 5.36 9.59
N ALA A 81 10.21 6.11 10.60
CA ALA A 81 9.04 6.97 10.49
C ALA A 81 9.18 8.04 9.40
N ARG A 82 10.37 8.65 9.23
CA ARG A 82 10.62 9.69 8.23
C ARG A 82 10.39 9.16 6.80
N HIS A 83 10.87 7.95 6.49
CA HIS A 83 10.65 7.35 5.18
C HIS A 83 9.17 7.04 4.93
N ARG A 84 8.47 6.50 5.94
CA ARG A 84 7.01 6.32 5.85
C ARG A 84 6.30 7.64 5.55
N ASP A 85 6.65 8.72 6.23
CA ASP A 85 6.00 10.01 6.08
C ASP A 85 6.33 10.68 4.74
N LEU A 86 7.55 10.52 4.21
CA LEU A 86 7.91 10.90 2.84
C LEU A 86 7.08 10.13 1.80
N PHE A 87 6.90 8.83 1.98
CA PHE A 87 6.04 8.03 1.10
C PHE A 87 4.60 8.49 1.15
N LYS A 88 4.04 8.69 2.34
CA LYS A 88 2.65 9.19 2.52
C LYS A 88 2.42 10.53 1.84
N ALA A 89 3.41 11.42 1.87
CA ALA A 89 3.32 12.73 1.23
C ALA A 89 3.33 12.66 -0.30
N ASN A 90 4.03 11.69 -0.88
CA ASN A 90 4.11 11.51 -2.34
C ASN A 90 4.34 10.04 -2.70
N PRO A 91 3.32 9.18 -2.60
CA PRO A 91 3.46 7.76 -2.88
C PRO A 91 3.81 7.47 -4.35
N GLU A 92 3.31 8.26 -5.29
CA GLU A 92 3.60 8.07 -6.73
C GLU A 92 5.10 8.19 -7.05
N LYS A 93 5.80 9.05 -6.32
CA LYS A 93 7.25 9.24 -6.48
C LYS A 93 8.04 8.00 -6.03
N TYR A 94 7.62 7.37 -4.94
CA TYR A 94 8.41 6.35 -4.25
C TYR A 94 7.94 4.92 -4.48
N ALA A 95 6.67 4.73 -4.84
CA ALA A 95 6.15 3.40 -5.12
C ALA A 95 6.88 2.77 -6.32
N PRO A 96 7.24 1.47 -6.24
CA PRO A 96 7.81 0.78 -7.38
C PRO A 96 6.78 0.66 -8.50
N GLN A 97 7.23 0.81 -9.71
CA GLN A 97 6.38 0.61 -10.89
C GLN A 97 5.82 -0.82 -10.91
N PHE A 98 4.63 -0.98 -11.48
CA PHE A 98 3.94 -2.27 -11.63
C PHE A 98 3.73 -2.99 -10.28
N GLY A 99 3.49 -2.21 -9.21
CA GLY A 99 3.31 -2.74 -7.86
C GLY A 99 4.49 -3.56 -7.35
N GLY A 100 5.71 -3.33 -7.85
CA GLY A 100 6.90 -4.09 -7.47
C GLY A 100 7.02 -5.45 -8.15
N SER A 101 6.28 -5.70 -9.23
CA SER A 101 6.51 -6.85 -10.11
C SER A 101 7.73 -6.62 -11.00
N CYS A 102 8.34 -7.70 -11.51
CA CYS A 102 9.50 -7.60 -12.40
C CYS A 102 9.16 -6.81 -13.68
N ALA A 103 9.80 -5.64 -13.86
CA ALA A 103 9.49 -4.75 -14.98
C ALA A 103 9.79 -5.38 -16.35
N MET A 104 10.87 -6.16 -16.47
CA MET A 104 11.21 -6.81 -17.75
C MET A 104 10.27 -7.96 -18.09
N ASN A 105 9.81 -8.75 -17.11
CA ASN A 105 8.76 -9.74 -17.35
C ASN A 105 7.43 -9.08 -17.68
N MET A 106 7.09 -7.98 -17.00
CA MET A 106 5.90 -7.19 -17.30
C MET A 106 5.92 -6.65 -18.73
N SER A 107 7.06 -6.19 -19.23
CA SER A 107 7.19 -5.73 -20.62
C SER A 107 6.94 -6.84 -21.65
N ASN A 108 7.05 -8.10 -21.24
CA ASN A 108 6.75 -9.29 -22.05
C ASN A 108 5.36 -9.89 -21.75
N GLY A 109 4.50 -9.17 -21.02
CA GLY A 109 3.15 -9.62 -20.72
C GLY A 109 3.06 -10.69 -19.62
N VAL A 110 4.06 -10.80 -18.75
CA VAL A 110 4.08 -11.77 -17.63
C VAL A 110 4.22 -11.03 -16.31
N ARG A 111 3.29 -11.24 -15.39
CA ARG A 111 3.37 -10.74 -14.04
C ARG A 111 4.18 -11.69 -13.17
N ARG A 112 5.42 -11.33 -12.88
CA ARG A 112 6.36 -12.14 -12.10
C ARG A 112 6.88 -11.39 -10.89
N GLU A 113 7.17 -12.14 -9.82
CA GLU A 113 7.79 -11.57 -8.64
C GLU A 113 9.21 -11.06 -8.93
N ALA A 114 9.60 -9.99 -8.26
CA ALA A 114 10.93 -9.41 -8.37
C ALA A 114 11.78 -9.70 -7.13
N ASP A 115 13.09 -9.59 -7.32
CA ASP A 115 14.07 -9.50 -6.25
C ASP A 115 14.29 -8.00 -5.94
N PRO A 116 13.95 -7.53 -4.72
CA PRO A 116 14.13 -6.12 -4.36
C PRO A 116 15.57 -5.64 -4.39
N THR A 117 16.55 -6.54 -4.37
CA THR A 117 17.96 -6.18 -4.45
C THR A 117 18.42 -5.88 -5.88
N VAL A 118 17.61 -6.23 -6.89
CA VAL A 118 17.88 -5.98 -8.32
C VAL A 118 16.95 -4.89 -8.82
N TRP A 119 17.45 -3.68 -8.92
CA TRP A 119 16.66 -2.49 -9.18
C TRP A 119 17.34 -1.49 -10.13
N VAL A 120 16.53 -0.58 -10.68
CA VAL A 120 16.96 0.58 -11.47
C VAL A 120 16.02 1.75 -11.17
N ILE A 121 16.55 2.95 -10.99
CA ILE A 121 15.79 4.19 -11.11
C ILE A 121 16.02 4.74 -12.52
N SER A 122 14.94 4.92 -13.28
CA SER A 122 14.96 5.53 -14.61
C SER A 122 13.83 6.55 -14.72
N ASN A 123 14.16 7.74 -15.21
CA ASN A 123 13.21 8.87 -15.31
C ASN A 123 12.46 9.15 -14.00
N GLY A 124 13.15 9.02 -12.84
CA GLY A 124 12.58 9.25 -11.52
C GLY A 124 11.68 8.13 -11.00
N ASN A 125 11.53 7.01 -11.72
CA ASN A 125 10.70 5.86 -11.34
C ASN A 125 11.56 4.67 -10.88
N LEU A 126 11.09 3.98 -9.86
CA LEU A 126 11.73 2.75 -9.35
C LEU A 126 11.20 1.52 -10.10
N TYR A 127 12.10 0.77 -10.68
CA TYR A 127 11.85 -0.53 -11.31
C TYR A 127 12.63 -1.62 -10.59
N VAL A 128 12.01 -2.78 -10.41
CA VAL A 128 12.61 -3.97 -9.81
C VAL A 128 12.55 -5.15 -10.77
N PHE A 129 13.45 -6.10 -10.63
CA PHE A 129 13.63 -7.20 -11.59
C PHE A 129 13.76 -8.54 -10.89
N ALA A 130 13.39 -9.62 -11.57
CA ALA A 130 13.57 -10.98 -11.05
C ALA A 130 15.05 -11.43 -11.00
N GLY A 131 15.94 -10.70 -11.67
CA GLY A 131 17.36 -10.99 -11.67
C GLY A 131 18.16 -10.01 -12.55
N ALA A 132 19.47 -10.01 -12.41
CA ALA A 132 20.39 -9.05 -13.03
C ALA A 132 20.27 -8.97 -14.56
N GLY A 133 20.07 -10.10 -15.24
CA GLY A 133 19.90 -10.10 -16.72
C GLY A 133 18.64 -9.35 -17.17
N GLY A 134 17.58 -9.27 -16.34
CA GLY A 134 16.42 -8.45 -16.62
C GLY A 134 16.73 -6.97 -16.50
N ALA A 135 17.42 -6.57 -15.44
CA ALA A 135 17.85 -5.20 -15.25
C ALA A 135 18.78 -4.71 -16.35
N GLU A 136 19.69 -5.56 -16.81
CA GLU A 136 20.61 -5.23 -17.91
C GLU A 136 19.87 -5.00 -19.23
N ARG A 137 18.96 -5.89 -19.62
CA ARG A 137 18.12 -5.69 -20.80
C ARG A 137 17.26 -4.42 -20.71
N PHE A 138 16.73 -4.12 -19.53
CA PHE A 138 15.96 -2.90 -19.31
C PHE A 138 16.81 -1.64 -19.55
N ARG A 139 18.08 -1.60 -19.10
CA ARG A 139 18.98 -0.45 -19.29
C ARG A 139 19.32 -0.17 -20.75
N GLN A 140 19.23 -1.18 -21.63
CA GLN A 140 19.49 -1.00 -23.08
C GLN A 140 18.44 -0.11 -23.75
N ASN A 141 17.15 -0.23 -23.33
CA ASN A 141 16.08 0.63 -23.82
C ASN A 141 14.98 0.77 -22.75
N PRO A 142 15.21 1.61 -21.73
CA PRO A 142 14.31 1.72 -20.59
C PRO A 142 12.92 2.26 -20.95
N ASP A 143 12.86 3.22 -21.88
CA ASP A 143 11.59 3.87 -22.26
C ASP A 143 10.67 2.89 -22.99
N MET A 144 11.20 2.12 -23.92
CA MET A 144 10.42 1.10 -24.62
C MET A 144 9.97 -0.01 -23.68
N ALA A 145 10.87 -0.51 -22.83
CA ALA A 145 10.53 -1.55 -21.86
C ALA A 145 9.48 -1.09 -20.86
N ALA A 146 9.61 0.14 -20.34
CA ALA A 146 8.63 0.74 -19.43
C ALA A 146 7.27 0.95 -20.10
N SER A 147 7.24 1.45 -21.34
CA SER A 147 6.01 1.65 -22.12
C SER A 147 5.26 0.33 -22.38
N ASN A 148 5.97 -0.70 -22.82
CA ASN A 148 5.40 -2.04 -23.02
C ASN A 148 4.86 -2.60 -21.70
N ALA A 149 5.62 -2.49 -20.61
CA ALA A 149 5.19 -2.95 -19.30
C ALA A 149 3.94 -2.19 -18.80
N ALA A 150 3.87 -0.87 -19.02
CA ALA A 150 2.70 -0.08 -18.66
C ALA A 150 1.44 -0.49 -19.45
N SER A 151 1.61 -0.87 -20.72
CA SER A 151 0.50 -1.37 -21.54
C SER A 151 -0.05 -2.69 -20.99
N HIS A 152 0.82 -3.63 -20.64
CA HIS A 152 0.42 -4.91 -20.05
C HIS A 152 -0.10 -4.78 -18.61
N TRP A 153 0.42 -3.83 -17.84
CA TRP A 153 -0.02 -3.60 -16.46
C TRP A 153 -1.50 -3.30 -16.35
N LYS A 154 -2.09 -2.61 -17.33
CA LYS A 154 -3.53 -2.28 -17.34
C LYS A 154 -4.42 -3.51 -17.21
N THR A 155 -4.00 -4.63 -17.75
CA THR A 155 -4.75 -5.90 -17.72
C THR A 155 -4.25 -6.88 -16.66
N LEU A 156 -2.97 -6.83 -16.33
CA LEU A 156 -2.32 -7.82 -15.46
C LEU A 156 -2.25 -7.41 -13.98
N LYS A 157 -2.56 -6.16 -13.62
CA LYS A 157 -2.40 -5.67 -12.24
C LYS A 157 -3.16 -6.47 -11.18
N ASN A 158 -4.25 -7.11 -11.55
CA ASN A 158 -5.10 -7.90 -10.66
C ASN A 158 -4.93 -9.42 -10.83
N THR A 159 -4.02 -9.87 -11.71
CA THR A 159 -3.74 -11.29 -11.88
C THR A 159 -2.78 -11.80 -10.79
N PRO A 160 -2.77 -13.10 -10.48
CA PRO A 160 -1.77 -13.68 -9.58
C PRO A 160 -0.34 -13.42 -10.07
N ILE A 161 0.59 -13.25 -9.14
CA ILE A 161 2.03 -13.18 -9.43
C ILE A 161 2.54 -14.62 -9.56
N GLN A 162 3.27 -14.88 -10.64
CA GLN A 162 3.92 -16.17 -10.92
C GLN A 162 5.31 -16.25 -10.30
#